data_7e3129ef9eefd07b45dd7669986dafbc
#
_entry.id   7e3129ef9eefd07b45dd7669986dafbc
#
_cell.length_a   1.000
_cell.length_b   1.000
_cell.length_c   1.000
_cell.angle_alpha   90.00
_cell.angle_beta   90.00
_cell.angle_gamma   90.00
#
_symmetry.space_group_name_H-M   'P 1'
#
loop_
_entity.id
_entity.type
_entity.pdbx_description
1 polymer ?
#
loop_
_entity_poly.entity_id
_entity_poly.type
_entity_poly.pdbx_seq_one_letter_code
_entity_poly.pdbx_strand_id
1 'polypeptide(L)'
;MSTNANCRFCGGSLAEFVDLGMSPLCESYLAKDQLNSMEPFYPLAAYVCRDCLLVQLQEYVAPEHIFSEYAYFSAYSDAWLDHARRYVETMTEKLGLGPSSRVIELGSNDGYLLQFFVERGIPVLGIDPATNIARAAEARNVPTLVKFFGVETARELVETGVRADLVLGNNVLAQVPNLNSFVEGIRVILKPDGVCTVEFPHLLRTIAGNQFIMSIFRTFRHLPSGKYLRRTVCEYSMWRSCGRMVARCAFTHATPMTRRTRLGPR
;
A
#
# COMPACT_ATOMS: atom_id res chain seq x y z
N MET A 1 15.05 22.55 -13.40
CA MET A 1 14.04 22.26 -14.44
C MET A 1 12.66 22.34 -13.80
N SER A 2 11.76 23.15 -14.32
CA SER A 2 10.38 23.23 -13.80
C SER A 2 9.65 21.96 -14.21
N THR A 3 9.38 21.08 -13.23
CA THR A 3 8.59 19.88 -13.50
C THR A 3 7.12 20.28 -13.59
N ASN A 4 6.52 20.11 -14.74
CA ASN A 4 5.07 20.30 -14.97
C ASN A 4 4.21 19.17 -14.33
N ALA A 5 4.77 18.41 -13.42
CA ALA A 5 4.06 17.32 -12.77
C ALA A 5 3.19 17.84 -11.62
N ASN A 6 1.94 17.44 -11.60
CA ASN A 6 0.99 17.75 -10.54
C ASN A 6 0.96 16.60 -9.50
N CYS A 7 0.48 16.91 -8.30
CA CYS A 7 0.29 15.91 -7.26
C CYS A 7 -0.66 14.80 -7.73
N ARG A 8 -0.21 13.55 -7.66
CA ARG A 8 -0.99 12.36 -8.07
C ARG A 8 -2.27 12.15 -7.26
N PHE A 9 -2.37 12.80 -6.10
CA PHE A 9 -3.56 12.73 -5.25
C PHE A 9 -4.54 13.86 -5.52
N CYS A 10 -4.12 15.13 -5.37
CA CYS A 10 -5.04 16.26 -5.39
C CYS A 10 -4.90 17.17 -6.62
N GLY A 11 -3.93 16.90 -7.50
CA GLY A 11 -3.64 17.74 -8.67
C GLY A 11 -2.89 19.04 -8.35
N GLY A 12 -2.57 19.30 -7.07
CA GLY A 12 -1.90 20.52 -6.64
C GLY A 12 -0.44 20.61 -7.07
N SER A 13 0.17 21.81 -6.92
CA SER A 13 1.54 22.06 -7.33
C SER A 13 2.56 21.35 -6.44
N LEU A 14 3.66 20.89 -7.06
CA LEU A 14 4.74 20.21 -6.37
C LEU A 14 5.92 21.18 -6.12
N ALA A 15 6.56 21.02 -4.96
CA ALA A 15 7.87 21.59 -4.68
C ALA A 15 8.87 20.45 -4.50
N GLU A 16 10.07 20.63 -5.03
CA GLU A 16 11.16 19.72 -4.78
C GLU A 16 11.49 19.68 -3.28
N PHE A 17 11.55 18.49 -2.73
CA PHE A 17 11.89 18.23 -1.33
C PHE A 17 13.35 17.83 -1.19
N VAL A 18 13.83 16.96 -2.07
CA VAL A 18 15.22 16.55 -2.17
C VAL A 18 15.49 15.93 -3.54
N ASP A 19 16.63 16.24 -4.11
CA ASP A 19 17.21 15.59 -5.28
C ASP A 19 18.42 14.76 -4.84
N LEU A 20 18.38 13.46 -5.09
CA LEU A 20 19.45 12.50 -4.79
C LEU A 20 20.23 12.09 -6.04
N GLY A 21 20.03 12.78 -7.15
CA GLY A 21 20.68 12.51 -8.42
C GLY A 21 20.01 11.39 -9.21
N MET A 22 20.83 10.58 -9.85
CA MET A 22 20.40 9.50 -10.73
C MET A 22 20.63 8.13 -10.07
N SER A 23 19.67 7.20 -10.25
CA SER A 23 19.77 5.84 -9.71
C SER A 23 19.22 4.84 -10.72
N PRO A 24 19.75 3.60 -10.77
CA PRO A 24 19.04 2.52 -11.47
C PRO A 24 17.75 2.16 -10.72
N LEU A 25 16.90 1.34 -11.34
CA LEU A 25 15.70 0.82 -10.68
C LEU A 25 16.08 -0.04 -9.48
N CYS A 26 15.37 0.15 -8.38
CA CYS A 26 15.61 -0.67 -7.19
C CYS A 26 15.18 -2.11 -7.45
N GLU A 27 15.93 -3.06 -6.83
CA GLU A 27 15.69 -4.51 -6.94
C GLU A 27 15.76 -5.09 -8.37
N SER A 28 16.23 -4.31 -9.34
CA SER A 28 16.54 -4.77 -10.69
C SER A 28 18.01 -5.24 -10.74
N TYR A 29 18.24 -6.48 -10.38
CA TYR A 29 19.59 -7.05 -10.34
C TYR A 29 20.04 -7.45 -11.75
N LEU A 30 21.27 -7.07 -12.10
CA LEU A 30 21.88 -7.48 -13.36
C LEU A 30 22.33 -8.94 -13.31
N ALA A 31 21.99 -9.71 -14.33
CA ALA A 31 22.54 -11.02 -14.54
C ALA A 31 24.03 -10.92 -14.97
N LYS A 32 24.80 -12.00 -14.79
CA LYS A 32 26.25 -12.00 -15.05
C LYS A 32 26.62 -11.59 -16.49
N ASP A 33 25.82 -11.95 -17.44
CA ASP A 33 25.96 -11.63 -18.87
C ASP A 33 25.57 -10.17 -19.19
N GLN A 34 24.85 -9.49 -18.30
CA GLN A 34 24.43 -8.10 -18.42
C GLN A 34 25.41 -7.10 -17.82
N LEU A 35 26.44 -7.54 -17.08
CA LEU A 35 27.37 -6.66 -16.36
C LEU A 35 28.11 -5.66 -17.25
N ASN A 36 28.26 -5.97 -18.56
CA ASN A 36 28.88 -5.09 -19.52
C ASN A 36 27.86 -4.42 -20.47
N SER A 37 26.57 -4.51 -20.17
CA SER A 37 25.50 -3.88 -20.92
C SER A 37 25.16 -2.51 -20.34
N MET A 38 24.44 -1.68 -21.12
CA MET A 38 23.97 -0.38 -20.65
C MET A 38 22.87 -0.58 -19.59
N GLU A 39 23.03 0.08 -18.45
CA GLU A 39 22.02 0.13 -17.39
C GLU A 39 21.33 1.51 -17.40
N PRO A 40 19.99 1.57 -17.46
CA PRO A 40 19.28 2.84 -17.41
C PRO A 40 19.26 3.41 -15.98
N PHE A 41 19.53 4.72 -15.88
CA PHE A 41 19.45 5.48 -14.64
C PHE A 41 18.29 6.48 -14.73
N TYR A 42 17.57 6.65 -13.64
CA TYR A 42 16.41 7.53 -13.55
C TYR A 42 16.61 8.59 -12.46
N PRO A 43 15.99 9.78 -12.59
CA PRO A 43 16.04 10.79 -11.54
C PRO A 43 15.44 10.27 -10.23
N LEU A 44 16.21 10.42 -9.13
CA LEU A 44 15.77 10.08 -7.78
C LEU A 44 15.50 11.36 -7.00
N ALA A 45 14.40 12.04 -7.33
CA ALA A 45 14.00 13.27 -6.69
C ALA A 45 12.63 13.13 -6.03
N ALA A 46 12.50 13.54 -4.77
CA ALA A 46 11.25 13.55 -4.05
C ALA A 46 10.64 14.95 -4.03
N TYR A 47 9.33 15.01 -4.16
CA TYR A 47 8.55 16.23 -4.21
C TYR A 47 7.50 16.25 -3.11
N VAL A 48 7.18 17.43 -2.59
CA VAL A 48 6.08 17.64 -1.66
C VAL A 48 4.99 18.47 -2.31
N CYS A 49 3.75 18.03 -2.20
CA CYS A 49 2.61 18.82 -2.65
C CYS A 49 2.37 20.01 -1.71
N ARG A 50 2.21 21.21 -2.29
CA ARG A 50 1.97 22.44 -1.52
C ARG A 50 0.59 22.48 -0.85
N ASP A 51 -0.39 21.75 -1.42
CA ASP A 51 -1.78 21.77 -0.95
C ASP A 51 -2.10 20.64 0.03
N CYS A 52 -1.73 19.40 -0.29
CA CYS A 52 -2.05 18.24 0.54
C CYS A 52 -0.87 17.66 1.32
N LEU A 53 0.33 18.17 1.12
CA LEU A 53 1.58 17.76 1.76
C LEU A 53 2.01 16.31 1.48
N LEU A 54 1.44 15.67 0.45
CA LEU A 54 1.90 14.36 0.01
C LEU A 54 3.34 14.47 -0.50
N VAL A 55 4.23 13.65 0.07
CA VAL A 55 5.58 13.45 -0.46
C VAL A 55 5.55 12.31 -1.46
N GLN A 56 6.09 12.52 -2.66
CA GLN A 56 6.00 11.58 -3.77
C GLN A 56 7.21 11.66 -4.70
N LEU A 57 7.51 10.54 -5.37
CA LEU A 57 8.41 10.51 -6.52
C LEU A 57 7.61 10.73 -7.81
N GLN A 58 8.29 11.15 -8.86
CA GLN A 58 7.75 11.06 -10.21
C GLN A 58 7.84 9.63 -10.73
N GLU A 59 6.92 9.26 -11.60
CA GLU A 59 6.91 7.96 -12.25
C GLU A 59 7.65 8.07 -13.59
N TYR A 60 8.74 7.33 -13.73
CA TYR A 60 9.56 7.28 -14.95
C TYR A 60 9.46 5.94 -15.67
N VAL A 61 9.00 4.92 -14.97
CA VAL A 61 8.90 3.53 -15.46
C VAL A 61 7.54 2.99 -15.06
N ALA A 62 6.88 2.32 -16.00
CA ALA A 62 5.60 1.69 -15.72
C ALA A 62 5.74 0.59 -14.64
N PRO A 63 4.75 0.45 -13.75
CA PRO A 63 4.79 -0.53 -12.65
C PRO A 63 5.02 -1.96 -13.12
N GLU A 64 4.53 -2.29 -14.31
CA GLU A 64 4.68 -3.62 -14.93
C GLU A 64 6.14 -4.01 -15.13
N HIS A 65 7.02 -3.03 -15.42
CA HIS A 65 8.45 -3.28 -15.61
C HIS A 65 9.20 -3.50 -14.30
N ILE A 66 8.60 -3.12 -13.17
CA ILE A 66 9.21 -3.23 -11.84
C ILE A 66 8.67 -4.44 -11.08
N PHE A 67 7.36 -4.69 -11.18
CA PHE A 67 6.65 -5.60 -10.28
C PHE A 67 6.12 -6.88 -10.95
N SER A 68 6.28 -7.11 -12.26
CA SER A 68 5.81 -8.33 -12.91
C SER A 68 6.64 -9.57 -12.54
N GLU A 69 7.93 -9.39 -12.30
CA GLU A 69 8.84 -10.35 -11.66
C GLU A 69 9.57 -9.63 -10.53
N TYR A 70 9.45 -10.11 -9.31
CA TYR A 70 9.96 -9.41 -8.15
C TYR A 70 10.94 -10.27 -7.36
N ALA A 71 12.11 -9.71 -7.05
CA ALA A 71 13.20 -10.47 -6.44
C ALA A 71 13.05 -10.62 -4.91
N TYR A 72 12.21 -9.80 -4.27
CA TYR A 72 12.07 -9.77 -2.82
C TYR A 72 10.97 -10.72 -2.33
N PHE A 73 11.33 -11.65 -1.46
CA PHE A 73 10.43 -12.58 -0.77
C PHE A 73 10.34 -12.22 0.72
N SER A 74 9.16 -11.86 1.19
CA SER A 74 8.94 -11.39 2.55
C SER A 74 9.14 -12.46 3.63
N ALA A 75 8.86 -13.72 3.31
CA ALA A 75 9.04 -14.85 4.23
C ALA A 75 10.50 -15.21 4.51
N TYR A 76 11.46 -14.55 3.88
CA TYR A 76 12.88 -14.80 4.15
C TYR A 76 13.34 -14.33 5.54
N SER A 77 12.59 -13.44 6.19
CA SER A 77 12.93 -12.87 7.50
C SER A 77 12.07 -13.47 8.62
N ASP A 78 12.69 -14.23 9.52
CA ASP A 78 12.00 -14.80 10.70
C ASP A 78 11.36 -13.71 11.57
N ALA A 79 12.04 -12.58 11.77
CA ALA A 79 11.50 -11.46 12.53
C ALA A 79 10.25 -10.85 11.86
N TRP A 80 10.20 -10.88 10.54
CA TRP A 80 9.05 -10.42 9.78
C TRP A 80 7.89 -11.41 9.85
N LEU A 81 8.17 -12.70 9.82
CA LEU A 81 7.18 -13.78 10.05
C LEU A 81 6.59 -13.70 11.46
N ASP A 82 7.41 -13.46 12.48
CA ASP A 82 6.92 -13.28 13.86
C ASP A 82 6.05 -12.03 14.02
N HIS A 83 6.39 -10.94 13.33
CA HIS A 83 5.54 -9.74 13.28
C HIS A 83 4.20 -10.05 12.62
N ALA A 84 4.20 -10.74 11.49
CA ALA A 84 2.99 -11.15 10.77
C ALA A 84 2.10 -12.07 11.61
N ARG A 85 2.68 -13.06 12.30
CA ARG A 85 1.96 -13.96 13.20
C ARG A 85 1.23 -13.20 14.31
N ARG A 86 1.93 -12.31 15.02
CA ARG A 86 1.33 -11.48 16.09
C ARG A 86 0.25 -10.56 15.57
N TYR A 87 0.42 -10.00 14.37
CA TYR A 87 -0.61 -9.21 13.71
C TYR A 87 -1.87 -10.05 13.47
N VAL A 88 -1.73 -11.25 12.89
CA VAL A 88 -2.85 -12.15 12.61
C VAL A 88 -3.59 -12.54 13.87
N GLU A 89 -2.88 -12.90 14.94
CA GLU A 89 -3.47 -13.22 16.26
C GLU A 89 -4.33 -12.05 16.76
N THR A 90 -3.73 -10.87 16.77
CA THR A 90 -4.38 -9.65 17.25
C THR A 90 -5.61 -9.28 16.43
N MET A 91 -5.54 -9.37 15.09
CA MET A 91 -6.65 -8.98 14.21
C MET A 91 -7.77 -10.04 14.23
N THR A 92 -7.42 -11.32 14.32
CA THR A 92 -8.40 -12.41 14.47
C THR A 92 -9.23 -12.21 15.73
N GLU A 93 -8.60 -11.95 16.86
CA GLU A 93 -9.29 -11.72 18.13
C GLU A 93 -10.14 -10.43 18.09
N LYS A 94 -9.57 -9.32 17.65
CA LYS A 94 -10.24 -8.01 17.68
C LYS A 94 -11.43 -7.89 16.75
N LEU A 95 -11.38 -8.54 15.60
CA LEU A 95 -12.44 -8.49 14.60
C LEU A 95 -13.33 -9.73 14.64
N GLY A 96 -13.06 -10.71 15.51
CA GLY A 96 -13.80 -11.96 15.58
C GLY A 96 -13.76 -12.74 14.27
N LEU A 97 -12.60 -12.75 13.58
CA LEU A 97 -12.47 -13.41 12.29
C LEU A 97 -12.54 -14.94 12.44
N GLY A 98 -13.27 -15.57 11.52
CA GLY A 98 -13.46 -17.01 11.51
C GLY A 98 -13.73 -17.56 10.12
N PRO A 99 -14.20 -18.82 9.98
CA PRO A 99 -14.40 -19.49 8.69
C PRO A 99 -15.40 -18.80 7.74
N SER A 100 -16.29 -17.96 8.27
CA SER A 100 -17.24 -17.17 7.48
C SER A 100 -16.70 -15.80 7.06
N SER A 101 -15.53 -15.43 7.56
CA SER A 101 -14.84 -14.17 7.22
C SER A 101 -14.02 -14.33 5.95
N ARG A 102 -13.60 -13.22 5.36
CA ARG A 102 -12.63 -13.19 4.27
C ARG A 102 -11.60 -12.11 4.49
N VAL A 103 -10.34 -12.47 4.39
CA VAL A 103 -9.20 -11.56 4.48
C VAL A 103 -8.57 -11.41 3.10
N ILE A 104 -8.33 -10.16 2.67
CA ILE A 104 -7.64 -9.87 1.41
C ILE A 104 -6.38 -9.05 1.71
N GLU A 105 -5.24 -9.51 1.21
CA GLU A 105 -3.97 -8.78 1.29
C GLU A 105 -3.59 -8.21 -0.08
N LEU A 106 -3.30 -6.92 -0.10
CA LEU A 106 -2.85 -6.18 -1.28
C LEU A 106 -1.33 -6.10 -1.27
N GLY A 107 -0.67 -6.53 -2.37
CA GLY A 107 0.77 -6.74 -2.39
C GLY A 107 1.14 -7.88 -1.43
N SER A 108 0.45 -9.02 -1.55
CA SER A 108 0.52 -10.15 -0.60
C SER A 108 1.88 -10.85 -0.59
N ASN A 109 2.73 -10.53 -1.54
CA ASN A 109 4.02 -11.16 -1.71
C ASN A 109 3.89 -12.70 -1.67
N ASP A 110 4.85 -13.40 -1.15
CA ASP A 110 4.90 -14.87 -1.09
C ASP A 110 3.95 -15.53 -0.06
N GLY A 111 2.90 -14.82 0.36
CA GLY A 111 1.91 -15.30 1.33
C GLY A 111 2.40 -15.33 2.79
N TYR A 112 3.50 -14.65 3.07
CA TYR A 112 4.18 -14.63 4.37
C TYR A 112 3.25 -14.31 5.55
N LEU A 113 2.22 -13.49 5.35
CA LEU A 113 1.25 -13.11 6.38
C LEU A 113 -0.02 -13.94 6.28
N LEU A 114 -0.58 -14.09 5.07
CA LEU A 114 -1.85 -14.79 4.86
C LEU A 114 -1.81 -16.26 5.28
N GLN A 115 -0.64 -16.93 5.22
CA GLN A 115 -0.48 -18.31 5.70
C GLN A 115 -0.97 -18.48 7.14
N PHE A 116 -0.81 -17.50 8.03
CA PHE A 116 -1.24 -17.59 9.42
C PHE A 116 -2.77 -17.45 9.59
N PHE A 117 -3.47 -16.82 8.65
CA PHE A 117 -4.93 -16.89 8.58
C PHE A 117 -5.40 -18.25 8.04
N VAL A 118 -4.72 -18.81 7.02
CA VAL A 118 -4.98 -20.14 6.48
C VAL A 118 -4.86 -21.21 7.58
N GLU A 119 -3.80 -21.17 8.39
CA GLU A 119 -3.60 -22.08 9.54
C GLU A 119 -4.77 -22.05 10.55
N ARG A 120 -5.52 -20.94 10.60
CA ARG A 120 -6.70 -20.75 11.46
C ARG A 120 -8.02 -21.07 10.75
N GLY A 121 -7.97 -21.59 9.53
CA GLY A 121 -9.17 -21.91 8.75
C GLY A 121 -9.95 -20.65 8.29
N ILE A 122 -9.32 -19.50 8.24
CA ILE A 122 -9.91 -18.23 7.79
C ILE A 122 -9.66 -18.09 6.28
N PRO A 123 -10.70 -17.93 5.45
CA PRO A 123 -10.57 -17.73 4.01
C PRO A 123 -9.76 -16.49 3.66
N VAL A 124 -8.78 -16.65 2.76
CA VAL A 124 -7.88 -15.58 2.32
C VAL A 124 -7.86 -15.42 0.81
N LEU A 125 -7.43 -14.26 0.34
CA LEU A 125 -7.05 -13.99 -1.04
C LEU A 125 -5.87 -13.02 -1.05
N GLY A 126 -4.75 -13.42 -1.63
CA GLY A 126 -3.66 -12.53 -1.98
C GLY A 126 -3.91 -11.85 -3.31
N ILE A 127 -3.49 -10.59 -3.46
CA ILE A 127 -3.45 -9.90 -4.76
C ILE A 127 -2.05 -9.33 -4.93
N ASP A 128 -1.32 -9.84 -5.90
CA ASP A 128 0.06 -9.43 -6.18
C ASP A 128 0.34 -9.51 -7.69
N PRO A 129 0.97 -8.50 -8.33
CA PRO A 129 1.21 -8.52 -9.76
C PRO A 129 2.35 -9.47 -10.18
N ALA A 130 3.23 -9.89 -9.26
CA ALA A 130 4.40 -10.69 -9.57
C ALA A 130 4.08 -12.18 -9.69
N THR A 131 4.24 -12.74 -10.88
CA THR A 131 3.93 -14.15 -11.16
C THR A 131 4.80 -15.13 -10.37
N ASN A 132 6.11 -14.84 -10.22
CA ASN A 132 7.03 -15.69 -9.46
C ASN A 132 6.69 -15.70 -7.98
N ILE A 133 6.24 -14.59 -7.44
CA ILE A 133 5.82 -14.40 -6.05
C ILE A 133 4.51 -15.14 -5.77
N ALA A 134 3.53 -15.01 -6.65
CA ALA A 134 2.24 -15.72 -6.52
C ALA A 134 2.41 -17.24 -6.47
N ARG A 135 3.31 -17.82 -7.27
CA ARG A 135 3.64 -19.25 -7.20
C ARG A 135 4.19 -19.67 -5.84
N ALA A 136 5.00 -18.82 -5.21
CA ALA A 136 5.52 -19.09 -3.86
C ALA A 136 4.42 -19.00 -2.79
N ALA A 137 3.45 -18.09 -2.96
CA ALA A 137 2.29 -17.98 -2.08
C ALA A 137 1.38 -19.21 -2.21
N GLU A 138 1.11 -19.69 -3.42
CA GLU A 138 0.33 -20.91 -3.68
C GLU A 138 0.95 -22.14 -3.03
N ALA A 139 2.29 -22.25 -3.02
CA ALA A 139 3.01 -23.33 -2.33
C ALA A 139 2.78 -23.30 -0.80
N ARG A 140 2.28 -22.20 -0.24
CA ARG A 140 1.87 -22.04 1.16
C ARG A 140 0.34 -22.13 1.35
N ASN A 141 -0.37 -22.62 0.35
CA ASN A 141 -1.84 -22.67 0.32
C ASN A 141 -2.52 -21.28 0.42
N VAL A 142 -1.87 -20.25 -0.07
CA VAL A 142 -2.42 -18.90 -0.16
C VAL A 142 -2.87 -18.65 -1.61
N PRO A 143 -4.19 -18.69 -1.91
CA PRO A 143 -4.69 -18.35 -3.23
C PRO A 143 -4.30 -16.92 -3.57
N THR A 144 -3.71 -16.70 -4.74
CA THR A 144 -3.21 -15.38 -5.14
C THR A 144 -3.68 -15.01 -6.55
N LEU A 145 -4.34 -13.84 -6.66
CA LEU A 145 -4.72 -13.25 -7.92
C LEU A 145 -3.54 -12.44 -8.48
N VAL A 146 -3.02 -12.82 -9.63
CA VAL A 146 -1.92 -12.11 -10.30
C VAL A 146 -2.49 -10.93 -11.08
N LYS A 147 -2.64 -9.79 -10.38
CA LYS A 147 -3.13 -8.51 -10.95
C LYS A 147 -2.62 -7.33 -10.14
N PHE A 148 -2.49 -6.17 -10.79
CA PHE A 148 -2.44 -4.91 -10.08
C PHE A 148 -3.79 -4.59 -9.46
N PHE A 149 -3.77 -4.13 -8.19
CA PHE A 149 -4.99 -3.76 -7.51
C PHE A 149 -5.37 -2.30 -7.77
N GLY A 150 -6.64 -2.10 -8.02
CA GLY A 150 -7.29 -0.80 -8.17
C GLY A 150 -8.80 -0.96 -8.18
N VAL A 151 -9.52 0.11 -8.49
CA VAL A 151 -10.98 0.12 -8.47
C VAL A 151 -11.59 -0.90 -9.44
N GLU A 152 -10.96 -1.15 -10.58
CA GLU A 152 -11.45 -2.09 -11.60
C GLU A 152 -11.31 -3.54 -11.14
N THR A 153 -10.14 -3.93 -10.65
CA THR A 153 -9.93 -5.26 -10.05
C THR A 153 -10.87 -5.50 -8.86
N ALA A 154 -11.10 -4.46 -8.05
CA ALA A 154 -12.05 -4.57 -6.94
C ALA A 154 -13.49 -4.79 -7.41
N ARG A 155 -13.93 -4.12 -8.49
CA ARG A 155 -15.27 -4.31 -9.08
C ARG A 155 -15.43 -5.72 -9.65
N GLU A 156 -14.47 -6.19 -10.43
CA GLU A 156 -14.46 -7.55 -10.96
C GLU A 156 -14.62 -8.60 -9.84
N LEU A 157 -13.88 -8.45 -8.75
CA LEU A 157 -13.98 -9.35 -7.60
C LEU A 157 -15.35 -9.28 -6.93
N VAL A 158 -15.92 -8.09 -6.76
CA VAL A 158 -17.25 -7.90 -6.17
C VAL A 158 -18.35 -8.50 -7.06
N GLU A 159 -18.24 -8.41 -8.38
CA GLU A 159 -19.17 -9.04 -9.34
C GLU A 159 -19.19 -10.56 -9.20
N THR A 160 -18.06 -11.16 -8.82
CA THR A 160 -17.98 -12.61 -8.51
C THR A 160 -18.36 -12.94 -7.06
N GLY A 161 -18.89 -11.98 -6.29
CA GLY A 161 -19.32 -12.18 -4.89
C GLY A 161 -18.18 -12.11 -3.87
N VAL A 162 -16.99 -11.65 -4.26
CA VAL A 162 -15.85 -11.52 -3.34
C VAL A 162 -15.90 -10.18 -2.63
N ARG A 163 -16.09 -10.20 -1.31
CA ARG A 163 -15.98 -9.04 -0.41
C ARG A 163 -15.21 -9.41 0.84
N ALA A 164 -14.48 -8.45 1.41
CA ALA A 164 -13.60 -8.66 2.54
C ALA A 164 -14.15 -8.10 3.86
N ASP A 165 -13.94 -8.86 4.94
CA ASP A 165 -14.08 -8.37 6.32
C ASP A 165 -12.85 -7.61 6.74
N LEU A 166 -11.66 -8.02 6.26
CA LEU A 166 -10.40 -7.34 6.47
C LEU A 166 -9.65 -7.21 5.13
N VAL A 167 -9.29 -5.98 4.77
CA VAL A 167 -8.30 -5.69 3.73
C VAL A 167 -7.05 -5.20 4.41
N LEU A 168 -5.91 -5.75 4.04
CA LEU A 168 -4.63 -5.31 4.57
C LEU A 168 -3.60 -5.07 3.45
N GLY A 169 -2.62 -4.22 3.72
CA GLY A 169 -1.55 -3.92 2.78
C GLY A 169 -0.32 -3.40 3.50
N ASN A 170 0.73 -4.24 3.54
CA ASN A 170 1.98 -3.89 4.21
C ASN A 170 3.03 -3.47 3.17
N ASN A 171 3.56 -2.26 3.34
CA ASN A 171 4.57 -1.66 2.44
C ASN A 171 4.13 -1.55 0.97
N VAL A 172 2.83 -1.51 0.66
CA VAL A 172 2.30 -1.39 -0.70
C VAL A 172 1.74 0.00 -0.99
N LEU A 173 0.98 0.60 -0.07
CA LEU A 173 0.28 1.88 -0.31
C LEU A 173 1.24 3.02 -0.74
N ALA A 174 2.48 3.00 -0.23
CA ALA A 174 3.50 3.98 -0.57
C ALA A 174 4.07 3.82 -2.00
N GLN A 175 3.81 2.70 -2.67
CA GLN A 175 4.41 2.35 -3.95
C GLN A 175 3.40 2.40 -5.12
N VAL A 176 2.12 2.64 -4.84
CA VAL A 176 1.09 2.63 -5.88
C VAL A 176 1.09 3.95 -6.68
N PRO A 177 1.16 3.90 -8.02
CA PRO A 177 1.13 5.11 -8.84
C PRO A 177 -0.23 5.80 -8.79
N ASN A 178 -1.31 5.04 -8.98
CA ASN A 178 -2.67 5.55 -8.95
C ASN A 178 -3.31 5.36 -7.57
N LEU A 179 -2.91 6.22 -6.63
CA LEU A 179 -3.35 6.17 -5.24
C LEU A 179 -4.88 6.30 -5.09
N ASN A 180 -5.52 7.14 -5.89
CA ASN A 180 -6.97 7.34 -5.81
C ASN A 180 -7.75 6.09 -6.23
N SER A 181 -7.33 5.43 -7.31
CA SER A 181 -7.92 4.16 -7.75
C SER A 181 -7.70 3.04 -6.73
N PHE A 182 -6.52 2.99 -6.12
CA PHE A 182 -6.19 1.99 -5.10
C PHE A 182 -7.08 2.13 -3.86
N VAL A 183 -7.22 3.35 -3.31
CA VAL A 183 -8.05 3.62 -2.13
C VAL A 183 -9.55 3.42 -2.43
N GLU A 184 -10.02 3.83 -3.61
CA GLU A 184 -11.38 3.57 -4.03
C GLU A 184 -11.65 2.06 -4.20
N GLY A 185 -10.66 1.31 -4.72
CA GLY A 185 -10.74 -0.15 -4.80
C GLY A 185 -10.92 -0.80 -3.42
N ILE A 186 -10.17 -0.35 -2.41
CA ILE A 186 -10.34 -0.81 -1.02
C ILE A 186 -11.78 -0.56 -0.54
N ARG A 187 -12.32 0.64 -0.78
CA ARG A 187 -13.70 0.97 -0.43
C ARG A 187 -14.73 0.06 -1.10
N VAL A 188 -14.51 -0.27 -2.37
CA VAL A 188 -15.41 -1.12 -3.16
C VAL A 188 -15.43 -2.56 -2.67
N ILE A 189 -14.25 -3.12 -2.33
CA ILE A 189 -14.14 -4.55 -2.00
C ILE A 189 -14.49 -4.87 -0.54
N LEU A 190 -14.45 -3.87 0.36
CA LEU A 190 -14.83 -4.06 1.76
C LEU A 190 -16.32 -4.32 1.91
N LYS A 191 -16.68 -5.19 2.86
CA LYS A 191 -18.04 -5.30 3.39
C LYS A 191 -18.42 -4.00 4.13
N PRO A 192 -19.73 -3.72 4.40
CA PRO A 192 -20.15 -2.51 5.11
C PRO A 192 -19.43 -2.29 6.45
N ASP A 193 -19.18 -3.35 7.21
CA ASP A 193 -18.47 -3.31 8.49
C ASP A 193 -17.00 -3.75 8.36
N GLY A 194 -16.51 -3.86 7.13
CA GLY A 194 -15.14 -4.29 6.84
C GLY A 194 -14.10 -3.27 7.29
N VAL A 195 -12.93 -3.77 7.64
CA VAL A 195 -11.82 -2.98 8.15
C VAL A 195 -10.66 -3.01 7.17
N CYS A 196 -9.99 -1.88 6.97
CA CYS A 196 -8.71 -1.80 6.27
C CYS A 196 -7.59 -1.50 7.24
N THR A 197 -6.47 -2.21 7.11
CA THR A 197 -5.22 -1.87 7.80
C THR A 197 -4.10 -1.70 6.79
N VAL A 198 -3.27 -0.68 6.99
CA VAL A 198 -2.08 -0.45 6.16
C VAL A 198 -0.87 -0.20 7.04
N GLU A 199 0.25 -0.79 6.65
CA GLU A 199 1.54 -0.60 7.31
C GLU A 199 2.55 -0.05 6.32
N PHE A 200 3.27 1.01 6.71
CA PHE A 200 4.34 1.60 5.91
C PHE A 200 5.33 2.37 6.79
N PRO A 201 6.59 2.57 6.33
CA PRO A 201 7.59 3.33 7.07
C PRO A 201 7.16 4.77 7.32
N HIS A 202 7.42 5.28 8.53
CA HIS A 202 7.09 6.66 8.89
C HIS A 202 8.19 7.62 8.46
N LEU A 203 7.92 8.57 7.56
CA LEU A 203 8.91 9.46 6.94
C LEU A 203 9.83 10.15 7.95
N LEU A 204 9.31 10.72 9.04
CA LEU A 204 10.15 11.41 10.04
C LEU A 204 11.12 10.47 10.76
N ARG A 205 10.70 9.22 11.02
CA ARG A 205 11.61 8.22 11.62
C ARG A 205 12.67 7.75 10.64
N THR A 206 12.31 7.63 9.40
CA THR A 206 13.20 7.33 8.28
C THR A 206 14.28 8.40 8.13
N ILE A 207 13.88 9.68 8.16
CA ILE A 207 14.81 10.81 8.12
C ILE A 207 15.72 10.83 9.36
N ALA A 208 15.14 10.68 10.57
CA ALA A 208 15.89 10.68 11.82
C ALA A 208 16.86 9.49 11.97
N GLY A 209 16.56 8.35 11.33
CA GLY A 209 17.39 7.16 11.33
C GLY A 209 18.45 7.11 10.23
N ASN A 210 18.66 8.20 9.47
CA ASN A 210 19.55 8.24 8.30
C ASN A 210 19.24 7.16 7.22
N GLN A 211 18.02 6.63 7.21
CA GLN A 211 17.56 5.62 6.24
C GLN A 211 16.84 6.27 5.05
N PHE A 212 17.08 7.54 4.81
CA PHE A 212 16.36 8.36 3.86
C PHE A 212 16.42 7.81 2.42
N ILE A 213 17.59 7.34 2.00
CA ILE A 213 17.81 6.83 0.63
C ILE A 213 16.99 5.58 0.35
N MET A 214 16.96 4.63 1.30
CA MET A 214 16.23 3.35 1.13
C MET A 214 14.71 3.52 1.22
N SER A 215 14.24 4.58 1.85
CA SER A 215 12.83 4.76 2.18
C SER A 215 12.07 5.76 1.32
N ILE A 216 12.76 6.55 0.47
CA ILE A 216 12.10 7.47 -0.47
C ILE A 216 11.21 6.69 -1.45
N PHE A 217 11.63 5.49 -1.85
CA PHE A 217 10.81 4.60 -2.66
C PHE A 217 9.56 4.04 -1.93
N ARG A 218 9.50 4.17 -0.59
CA ARG A 218 8.51 3.49 0.26
C ARG A 218 7.77 4.41 1.22
N THR A 219 7.86 5.75 1.10
CA THR A 219 7.41 6.59 2.22
C THR A 219 6.32 7.56 1.83
N PHE A 220 5.16 7.40 2.46
CA PHE A 220 4.18 8.48 2.64
C PHE A 220 4.46 9.19 3.96
N ARG A 221 4.53 10.51 3.91
CA ARG A 221 4.48 11.30 5.13
C ARG A 221 3.07 11.23 5.70
N HIS A 222 3.02 11.33 7.01
CA HIS A 222 1.83 11.65 7.77
C HIS A 222 1.06 12.76 7.07
N LEU A 223 0.07 12.39 6.30
CA LEU A 223 -0.95 13.34 5.90
C LEU A 223 -1.62 13.80 7.18
N PRO A 224 -1.91 15.12 7.34
CA PRO A 224 -2.84 15.52 8.39
C PRO A 224 -4.10 14.70 8.12
N SER A 225 -4.25 13.69 8.93
CA SER A 225 -5.19 12.58 8.82
C SER A 225 -6.64 13.00 8.55
N GLY A 226 -6.93 14.26 8.82
CA GLY A 226 -8.25 14.81 8.65
C GLY A 226 -8.71 15.11 7.23
N LYS A 227 -7.83 15.32 6.25
CA LYS A 227 -8.26 15.75 4.90
C LYS A 227 -8.36 14.62 3.89
N TYR A 228 -7.48 13.62 4.00
CA TYR A 228 -7.41 12.52 3.03
C TYR A 228 -8.51 11.49 3.26
N LEU A 229 -8.71 11.13 4.50
CA LEU A 229 -9.68 10.12 4.89
C LEU A 229 -11.04 10.70 5.26
N ARG A 230 -11.19 12.04 5.37
CA ARG A 230 -12.50 12.68 5.56
C ARG A 230 -13.39 12.70 4.32
N ARG A 231 -12.88 12.39 3.14
CA ARG A 231 -13.72 12.05 1.98
C ARG A 231 -14.20 10.60 2.03
N THR A 232 -13.50 9.77 2.79
CA THR A 232 -13.86 8.40 3.11
C THR A 232 -13.78 8.35 4.63
N VAL A 233 -14.89 8.19 5.34
CA VAL A 233 -14.94 8.24 6.81
C VAL A 233 -14.01 7.17 7.37
N CYS A 234 -12.85 7.59 7.87
CA CYS A 234 -11.87 6.72 8.52
C CYS A 234 -11.64 7.18 9.95
N GLU A 235 -11.91 6.33 10.92
CA GLU A 235 -11.47 6.51 12.29
C GLU A 235 -10.07 5.97 12.46
N TYR A 236 -9.16 6.81 12.95
CA TYR A 236 -7.78 6.43 13.25
C TYR A 236 -7.67 5.82 14.64
N SER A 237 -7.20 4.60 14.72
CA SER A 237 -6.57 4.10 15.92
C SER A 237 -5.09 3.85 15.65
N MET A 238 -4.21 4.64 16.25
CA MET A 238 -2.76 4.44 16.20
C MET A 238 -2.37 3.32 17.14
N TRP A 239 -1.72 2.28 16.61
CA TRP A 239 -1.04 1.27 17.40
C TRP A 239 0.44 1.61 17.51
N ARG A 240 0.92 1.81 18.74
CA ARG A 240 2.34 1.98 19.01
C ARG A 240 2.98 0.63 19.25
N SER A 241 3.61 0.06 18.22
CA SER A 241 4.68 -0.90 18.44
C SER A 241 5.65 -0.87 17.25
N CYS A 242 6.91 -0.88 17.57
CA CYS A 242 8.03 -1.10 16.64
C CYS A 242 8.26 -0.07 15.51
N GLY A 243 8.02 1.23 15.73
CA GLY A 243 8.45 2.26 14.78
C GLY A 243 7.67 2.38 13.48
N ARG A 244 6.65 1.59 13.28
CA ARG A 244 5.75 1.57 12.12
C ARG A 244 4.38 2.11 12.47
N MET A 245 3.67 2.61 11.47
CA MET A 245 2.32 3.12 11.61
C MET A 245 1.35 2.10 11.03
N VAL A 246 0.43 1.62 11.84
CA VAL A 246 -0.73 0.84 11.40
C VAL A 246 -1.94 1.75 11.52
N ALA A 247 -2.59 2.05 10.41
CA ALA A 247 -3.82 2.82 10.37
C ALA A 247 -5.00 1.86 10.18
N ARG A 248 -6.00 1.96 11.04
CA ARG A 248 -7.27 1.27 10.88
C ARG A 248 -8.26 2.22 10.24
N CYS A 249 -8.85 1.81 9.12
CA CYS A 249 -9.93 2.54 8.46
C CYS A 249 -11.19 1.68 8.51
N ALA A 250 -12.26 2.18 9.12
CA ALA A 250 -13.59 1.65 8.98
C ALA A 250 -14.37 2.51 7.97
N PHE A 251 -14.88 1.91 6.91
CA PHE A 251 -15.65 2.62 5.90
C PHE A 251 -17.15 2.51 6.27
N THR A 252 -17.72 3.58 6.82
CA THR A 252 -19.18 3.66 7.01
C THR A 252 -19.82 4.27 5.79
N HIS A 253 -20.95 3.73 5.34
CA HIS A 253 -21.80 4.33 4.32
C HIS A 253 -22.41 5.63 4.85
N ALA A 254 -21.76 6.75 4.64
CA ALA A 254 -22.34 8.06 4.92
C ALA A 254 -23.21 8.49 3.74
N THR A 255 -24.49 8.75 4.00
CA THR A 255 -25.42 9.45 3.12
C THR A 255 -24.83 10.79 2.67
N PRO A 256 -25.06 11.27 1.44
CA PRO A 256 -24.49 12.54 0.96
C PRO A 256 -24.95 13.70 1.83
N MET A 257 -24.06 14.35 2.53
CA MET A 257 -24.33 15.61 3.22
C MET A 257 -24.58 16.71 2.20
N THR A 258 -25.80 17.22 2.17
CA THR A 258 -26.23 18.47 1.49
C THR A 258 -25.29 19.62 1.86
N ARG A 259 -24.85 20.37 0.85
CA ARG A 259 -24.08 21.62 0.97
C ARG A 259 -24.67 22.54 2.03
N ARG A 260 -23.94 22.77 3.11
CA ARG A 260 -24.18 23.91 3.97
C ARG A 260 -23.51 25.16 3.42
N THR A 261 -24.36 26.17 3.21
CA THR A 261 -24.12 27.54 2.82
C THR A 261 -22.96 28.24 3.53
N ARG A 262 -22.26 29.06 2.75
CA ARG A 262 -21.24 30.02 3.21
C ARG A 262 -21.75 30.85 4.38
N LEU A 263 -20.97 30.92 5.45
CA LEU A 263 -21.07 32.03 6.41
C LEU A 263 -20.09 33.12 5.92
N GLY A 264 -20.64 34.31 5.74
CA GLY A 264 -19.94 35.51 5.34
C GLY A 264 -19.06 36.10 6.45
N PRO A 265 -18.26 37.13 6.13
CA PRO A 265 -17.19 37.63 7.01
C PRO A 265 -17.75 38.50 8.13
N ARG A 266 -17.13 38.38 9.31
CA ARG A 266 -17.01 39.45 10.32
C ARG A 266 -15.58 39.46 10.84
#